data_214912d6955de849468a9a56c659ae7d
#
_entry.id   214912d6955de849468a9a56c659ae7d
#
_cell.length_a   1.000
_cell.length_b   1.000
_cell.length_c   1.000
_cell.angle_alpha   90.00
_cell.angle_beta   90.00
_cell.angle_gamma   90.00
#
_symmetry.space_group_name_H-M   'P 1'
#
loop_
_entity.id
_entity.type
_entity.pdbx_description
1 polymer ?
#
loop_
_entity_poly.entity_id
_entity_poly.type
_entity_poly.pdbx_seq_one_letter_code
_entity_poly.pdbx_strand_id
1 'polypeptide(L)'
;MLKIDPKLLDEIHAECRRAWPEEAFGIVVGQVGSHLVATQVIPVRNLQNELHQSDPKRYPRDAKTAYVIDPKEIERIAREARDKGEAIVSMFHSHPEHDVYFSREDQDMAAPWGEPLFPHMSYLVVSVVAGEIKGASEFYWDLESKQYVDRKIS
;
A
#
# COMPACT_ATOMS: atom_id res chain seq x y z
N MET A 1 -7.51 -7.92 10.59
CA MET A 1 -6.27 -7.18 10.93
C MET A 1 -5.06 -8.00 10.52
N LEU A 2 -4.07 -7.33 10.01
CA LEU A 2 -2.83 -7.94 9.55
C LEU A 2 -1.86 -8.18 10.73
N LYS A 3 -1.33 -9.38 10.82
CA LYS A 3 -0.18 -9.69 11.69
C LYS A 3 1.09 -9.55 10.86
N ILE A 4 1.95 -8.64 11.24
CA ILE A 4 3.21 -8.38 10.56
C ILE A 4 4.36 -8.45 11.56
N ASP A 5 5.38 -9.23 11.23
CA ASP A 5 6.60 -9.33 12.01
C ASP A 5 7.37 -8.00 11.96
N PRO A 6 8.01 -7.57 13.07
CA PRO A 6 8.82 -6.35 13.07
C PRO A 6 9.87 -6.28 11.95
N LYS A 7 10.46 -7.41 11.57
CA LYS A 7 11.43 -7.47 10.48
C LYS A 7 10.79 -7.08 9.13
N LEU A 8 9.60 -7.59 8.85
CA LEU A 8 8.88 -7.23 7.61
C LEU A 8 8.43 -5.78 7.62
N LEU A 9 8.03 -5.27 8.78
CA LEU A 9 7.69 -3.85 8.93
C LEU A 9 8.93 -2.97 8.68
N ASP A 10 10.10 -3.38 9.16
CA ASP A 10 11.36 -2.69 8.88
C ASP A 10 11.70 -2.69 7.39
N GLU A 11 11.39 -3.76 6.65
CA GLU A 11 11.56 -3.80 5.20
C GLU A 11 10.65 -2.77 4.51
N ILE A 12 9.39 -2.63 4.94
CA ILE A 12 8.48 -1.60 4.45
C ILE A 12 9.03 -0.21 4.73
N HIS A 13 9.46 0.05 5.96
CA HIS A 13 10.05 1.34 6.35
C HIS A 13 11.31 1.67 5.53
N ALA A 14 12.17 0.67 5.31
CA ALA A 14 13.38 0.86 4.50
C ALA A 14 13.04 1.25 3.05
N GLU A 15 12.04 0.60 2.44
CA GLU A 15 11.58 0.92 1.10
C GLU A 15 10.98 2.33 1.03
N CYS A 16 10.19 2.71 2.02
CA CYS A 16 9.61 4.06 2.09
C CYS A 16 10.69 5.14 2.23
N ARG A 17 11.74 4.91 3.03
CA ARG A 17 12.88 5.81 3.12
C ARG A 17 13.67 5.87 1.81
N ARG A 18 13.89 4.73 1.17
CA ARG A 18 14.63 4.63 -0.08
C ARG A 18 13.96 5.42 -1.21
N ALA A 19 12.65 5.33 -1.31
CA ALA A 19 11.88 6.04 -2.35
C ALA A 19 11.78 7.54 -2.10
N TRP A 20 11.85 7.98 -0.84
CA TRP A 20 11.75 9.41 -0.51
C TRP A 20 12.68 10.27 -1.41
N PRO A 21 12.25 11.40 -1.98
CA PRO A 21 11.03 12.19 -1.71
C PRO A 21 9.79 11.75 -2.52
N GLU A 22 9.82 10.62 -3.17
CA GLU A 22 8.72 10.06 -3.94
C GLU A 22 7.89 9.08 -3.11
N GLU A 23 6.65 8.85 -3.53
CA GLU A 23 5.82 7.82 -2.93
C GLU A 23 6.35 6.43 -3.27
N ALA A 24 6.59 5.63 -2.24
CA ALA A 24 6.84 4.21 -2.37
C ALA A 24 5.52 3.47 -2.51
N PHE A 25 5.56 2.33 -3.17
CA PHE A 25 4.46 1.37 -3.23
C PHE A 25 5.01 -0.06 -3.13
N GLY A 26 4.22 -0.93 -2.55
CA GLY A 26 4.54 -2.34 -2.52
C GLY A 26 3.38 -3.21 -2.07
N ILE A 27 3.62 -4.50 -2.13
CA ILE A 27 2.64 -5.54 -1.85
C ILE A 27 3.15 -6.39 -0.69
N VAL A 28 2.24 -6.77 0.19
CA VAL A 28 2.49 -7.73 1.25
C VAL A 28 1.76 -9.01 0.92
N VAL A 29 2.50 -10.08 0.78
CA VAL A 29 1.98 -11.43 0.57
C VAL A 29 1.94 -12.16 1.90
N GLY A 30 0.99 -13.05 2.07
CA GLY A 30 0.87 -13.80 3.30
C GLY A 30 -0.22 -14.86 3.30
N GLN A 31 -0.47 -15.38 4.47
CA GLN A 31 -1.45 -16.42 4.70
C GLN A 31 -2.79 -15.83 5.12
N VAL A 32 -3.86 -16.38 4.57
CA VAL A 32 -5.24 -16.03 4.89
C VAL A 32 -5.84 -17.15 5.74
N GLY A 33 -6.27 -16.81 6.93
CA GLY A 33 -6.92 -17.72 7.88
C GLY A 33 -7.81 -16.95 8.83
N SER A 34 -7.81 -17.32 10.11
CA SER A 34 -8.50 -16.53 11.15
C SER A 34 -7.90 -15.12 11.29
N HIS A 35 -6.66 -14.95 10.87
CA HIS A 35 -5.94 -13.69 10.74
C HIS A 35 -5.21 -13.65 9.40
N LEU A 36 -4.93 -12.45 8.92
CA LEU A 36 -3.96 -12.24 7.83
C LEU A 36 -2.55 -12.23 8.43
N VAL A 37 -1.66 -13.05 7.93
CA VAL A 37 -0.28 -13.15 8.43
C VAL A 37 0.69 -12.84 7.30
N ALA A 38 1.41 -11.73 7.40
CA ALA A 38 2.42 -11.34 6.43
C ALA A 38 3.59 -12.33 6.42
N THR A 39 4.03 -12.73 5.22
CA THR A 39 5.18 -13.61 5.01
C THR A 39 6.26 -12.98 4.14
N GLN A 40 5.89 -12.04 3.28
CA GLN A 40 6.83 -11.41 2.34
C GLN A 40 6.39 -9.99 1.99
N VAL A 41 7.36 -9.10 1.90
CA VAL A 41 7.20 -7.73 1.38
C VAL A 41 7.81 -7.66 -0.01
N ILE A 42 7.06 -7.14 -0.99
CA ILE A 42 7.51 -7.02 -2.38
C ILE A 42 7.35 -5.56 -2.80
N PRO A 43 8.44 -4.78 -2.87
CA PRO A 43 8.39 -3.44 -3.44
C PRO A 43 7.96 -3.49 -4.91
N VAL A 44 7.13 -2.53 -5.31
CA VAL A 44 6.65 -2.40 -6.69
C VAL A 44 6.97 -1.00 -7.21
N ARG A 45 7.46 -0.93 -8.44
CA ARG A 45 7.86 0.32 -9.05
C ARG A 45 6.68 1.27 -9.24
N ASN A 46 6.87 2.53 -8.83
CA ASN A 46 5.95 3.61 -9.09
C ASN A 46 6.24 4.21 -10.48
N LEU A 47 5.29 4.10 -11.40
CA LEU A 47 5.41 4.58 -12.79
C LEU A 47 5.00 6.05 -12.95
N GLN A 48 4.61 6.73 -11.89
CA GLN A 48 4.01 8.07 -11.97
C GLN A 48 4.89 9.09 -12.68
N ASN A 49 6.20 9.12 -12.41
CA ASN A 49 7.10 10.09 -13.05
C ASN A 49 7.18 9.89 -14.56
N GLU A 50 7.27 8.64 -15.01
CA GLU A 50 7.34 8.31 -16.44
C GLU A 50 6.05 8.72 -17.16
N LEU A 51 4.91 8.44 -16.53
CA LEU A 51 3.60 8.79 -17.07
C LEU A 51 3.37 10.31 -17.06
N HIS A 52 3.80 10.99 -16.00
CA HIS A 52 3.77 12.45 -15.93
C HIS A 52 4.59 13.11 -17.03
N GLN A 53 5.77 12.58 -17.34
CA GLN A 53 6.61 13.09 -18.41
C GLN A 53 6.02 12.82 -19.81
N SER A 54 5.44 11.63 -20.03
CA SER A 54 4.89 11.24 -21.32
C SER A 54 3.53 11.83 -21.64
N ASP A 55 2.67 12.01 -20.61
CA ASP A 55 1.32 12.57 -20.76
C ASP A 55 0.95 13.42 -19.54
N PRO A 56 1.48 14.65 -19.44
CA PRO A 56 1.24 15.52 -18.29
C PRO A 56 -0.20 15.99 -18.14
N LYS A 57 -1.01 15.89 -19.19
CA LYS A 57 -2.44 16.23 -19.10
C LYS A 57 -3.21 15.16 -18.36
N ARG A 58 -2.94 13.90 -18.65
CA ARG A 58 -3.57 12.76 -17.99
C ARG A 58 -2.99 12.51 -16.59
N TYR A 59 -1.69 12.75 -16.44
CA TYR A 59 -0.95 12.57 -15.20
C TYR A 59 -0.32 13.90 -14.76
N PRO A 60 -1.10 14.84 -14.19
CA PRO A 60 -0.63 16.19 -13.89
C PRO A 60 0.31 16.25 -12.67
N ARG A 61 0.38 15.21 -11.85
CA ARG A 61 1.25 15.11 -10.68
C ARG A 61 2.42 14.18 -10.91
N ASP A 62 3.56 14.45 -10.27
CA ASP A 62 4.71 13.56 -10.22
C ASP A 62 4.59 12.53 -9.08
N ALA A 63 5.63 11.69 -8.92
CA ALA A 63 5.65 10.63 -7.91
C ALA A 63 5.78 11.13 -6.47
N LYS A 64 5.97 12.41 -6.22
CA LYS A 64 6.00 12.98 -4.86
C LYS A 64 4.63 13.01 -4.20
N THR A 65 3.56 13.04 -4.99
CA THR A 65 2.18 13.16 -4.49
C THR A 65 1.22 12.14 -5.11
N ALA A 66 1.72 11.20 -5.90
CA ALA A 66 0.90 10.19 -6.57
C ALA A 66 1.69 8.92 -6.88
N TYR A 67 0.97 7.85 -7.16
CA TYR A 67 1.55 6.61 -7.65
C TYR A 67 0.67 5.96 -8.72
N VAL A 68 1.30 5.27 -9.66
CA VAL A 68 0.65 4.37 -10.62
C VAL A 68 1.48 3.11 -10.71
N ILE A 69 0.80 1.98 -10.62
CA ILE A 69 1.41 0.64 -10.62
C ILE A 69 0.95 -0.11 -11.86
N ASP A 70 1.86 -0.87 -12.47
CA ASP A 70 1.51 -1.75 -13.57
C ASP A 70 0.61 -2.89 -13.07
N PRO A 71 -0.64 -3.01 -13.58
CA PRO A 71 -1.54 -4.09 -13.17
C PRO A 71 -0.97 -5.49 -13.41
N LYS A 72 -0.11 -5.66 -14.40
CA LYS A 72 0.55 -6.94 -14.71
C LYS A 72 1.48 -7.40 -13.58
N GLU A 73 2.12 -6.45 -12.88
CA GLU A 73 2.95 -6.76 -11.71
C GLU A 73 2.10 -7.30 -10.57
N ILE A 74 0.94 -6.69 -10.32
CA ILE A 74 0.00 -7.16 -9.29
C ILE A 74 -0.51 -8.57 -9.63
N GLU A 75 -0.88 -8.81 -10.88
CA GLU A 75 -1.33 -10.13 -11.35
C GLU A 75 -0.24 -11.19 -11.20
N ARG A 76 1.00 -10.85 -11.56
CA ARG A 76 2.15 -11.76 -11.41
C ARG A 76 2.37 -12.14 -9.95
N ILE A 77 2.40 -11.15 -9.07
CA ILE A 77 2.59 -11.38 -7.62
C ILE A 77 1.44 -12.22 -7.04
N ALA A 78 0.20 -11.92 -7.41
CA ALA A 78 -0.97 -12.67 -6.97
C ALA A 78 -0.91 -14.14 -7.40
N ARG A 79 -0.48 -14.40 -8.63
CA ARG A 79 -0.32 -15.76 -9.17
C ARG A 79 0.79 -16.52 -8.46
N GLU A 80 1.96 -15.91 -8.28
CA GLU A 80 3.08 -16.52 -7.57
C GLU A 80 2.74 -16.81 -6.10
N ALA A 81 2.01 -15.93 -5.44
CA ALA A 81 1.52 -16.15 -4.08
C ALA A 81 0.58 -17.36 -4.03
N ARG A 82 -0.39 -17.40 -4.95
CA ARG A 82 -1.36 -18.50 -5.03
C ARG A 82 -0.68 -19.86 -5.25
N ASP A 83 0.37 -19.92 -6.07
CA ASP A 83 1.14 -21.12 -6.30
C ASP A 83 1.82 -21.66 -5.02
N LYS A 84 2.04 -20.79 -4.04
CA LYS A 84 2.58 -21.14 -2.71
C LYS A 84 1.50 -21.34 -1.63
N GLY A 85 0.22 -21.28 -2.00
CA GLY A 85 -0.88 -21.33 -1.05
C GLY A 85 -1.06 -20.04 -0.24
N GLU A 86 -0.58 -18.92 -0.75
CA GLU A 86 -0.67 -17.60 -0.14
C GLU A 86 -1.51 -16.66 -0.99
N ALA A 87 -1.69 -15.43 -0.53
CA ALA A 87 -2.42 -14.39 -1.23
C ALA A 87 -1.81 -13.00 -0.95
N ILE A 88 -2.22 -12.00 -1.71
CA ILE A 88 -1.97 -10.60 -1.34
C ILE A 88 -2.84 -10.29 -0.12
N VAL A 89 -2.22 -9.91 0.98
CA VAL A 89 -2.91 -9.60 2.24
C VAL A 89 -2.93 -8.12 2.57
N SER A 90 -2.02 -7.34 1.98
CA SER A 90 -1.99 -5.89 2.12
C SER A 90 -1.24 -5.23 0.96
N MET A 91 -1.50 -3.96 0.77
CA MET A 91 -0.70 -3.07 -0.08
C MET A 91 -0.22 -1.91 0.77
N PHE A 92 1.01 -1.44 0.55
CA PHE A 92 1.52 -0.28 1.26
C PHE A 92 1.93 0.83 0.31
N HIS A 93 1.82 2.06 0.77
CA HIS A 93 2.42 3.22 0.14
C HIS A 93 2.88 4.23 1.18
N SER A 94 3.75 5.13 0.78
CA SER A 94 4.23 6.19 1.66
C SER A 94 3.61 7.55 1.30
N HIS A 95 3.49 8.40 2.31
CA HIS A 95 3.13 9.81 2.17
C HIS A 95 4.36 10.68 2.49
N PRO A 96 5.15 11.09 1.48
CA PRO A 96 6.27 12.00 1.69
C PRO A 96 5.78 13.37 2.15
N GLU A 97 6.34 13.86 3.27
CA GLU A 97 6.04 15.17 3.87
C GLU A 97 4.57 15.36 4.32
N HIS A 98 3.81 14.27 4.47
CA HIS A 98 2.43 14.28 4.94
C HIS A 98 2.21 13.27 6.07
N ASP A 99 1.13 13.48 6.82
CA ASP A 99 0.73 12.59 7.89
C ASP A 99 0.19 11.25 7.38
N VAL A 100 0.00 10.32 8.31
CA VAL A 100 -0.64 9.04 8.03
C VAL A 100 -2.15 9.25 7.96
N TYR A 101 -2.71 9.06 6.77
CA TYR A 101 -4.15 9.04 6.53
C TYR A 101 -4.45 8.23 5.27
N PHE A 102 -5.67 7.75 5.16
CA PHE A 102 -6.15 7.09 3.94
C PHE A 102 -6.92 8.13 3.14
N SER A 103 -6.30 8.60 2.05
CA SER A 103 -6.82 9.72 1.27
C SER A 103 -8.15 9.36 0.59
N ARG A 104 -8.90 10.37 0.17
CA ARG A 104 -10.10 10.16 -0.64
C ARG A 104 -9.81 9.34 -1.90
N GLU A 105 -8.69 9.63 -2.54
CA GLU A 105 -8.22 8.92 -3.72
C GLU A 105 -7.89 7.46 -3.39
N ASP A 106 -7.22 7.18 -2.27
CA ASP A 106 -6.95 5.81 -1.81
C ASP A 106 -8.25 5.04 -1.55
N GLN A 107 -9.22 5.69 -0.89
CA GLN A 107 -10.52 5.09 -0.61
C GLN A 107 -11.31 4.80 -1.89
N ASP A 108 -11.31 5.73 -2.84
CA ASP A 108 -12.00 5.57 -4.12
C ASP A 108 -11.36 4.43 -4.95
N MET A 109 -10.06 4.24 -4.86
CA MET A 109 -9.37 3.11 -5.50
C MET A 109 -9.66 1.78 -4.81
N ALA A 110 -9.71 1.77 -3.49
CA ALA A 110 -9.95 0.57 -2.70
C ALA A 110 -11.43 0.14 -2.68
N ALA A 111 -12.35 1.09 -2.75
CA ALA A 111 -13.80 0.89 -2.71
C ALA A 111 -14.53 1.82 -3.71
N PRO A 112 -14.35 1.63 -5.03
CA PRO A 112 -14.82 2.56 -6.06
C PRO A 112 -16.34 2.72 -6.12
N TRP A 113 -17.08 1.78 -5.58
CA TRP A 113 -18.55 1.83 -5.53
C TRP A 113 -19.09 1.84 -4.09
N GLY A 114 -18.28 2.26 -3.13
CA GLY A 114 -18.65 2.28 -1.71
C GLY A 114 -18.55 0.91 -1.03
N GLU A 115 -18.01 -0.09 -1.72
CA GLU A 115 -17.72 -1.41 -1.18
C GLU A 115 -16.29 -1.84 -1.58
N PRO A 116 -15.55 -2.51 -0.69
CA PRO A 116 -14.17 -2.85 -0.96
C PRO A 116 -14.05 -3.87 -2.10
N LEU A 117 -13.12 -3.64 -3.01
CA LEU A 117 -12.76 -4.61 -4.05
C LEU A 117 -12.21 -5.90 -3.43
N PHE A 118 -11.48 -5.78 -2.33
CA PHE A 118 -10.85 -6.89 -1.62
C PHE A 118 -11.16 -6.77 -0.12
N PRO A 119 -12.32 -7.29 0.34
CA PRO A 119 -12.78 -7.08 1.73
C PRO A 119 -11.85 -7.64 2.81
N HIS A 120 -10.99 -8.59 2.46
CA HIS A 120 -10.06 -9.21 3.39
C HIS A 120 -8.68 -8.54 3.40
N MET A 121 -8.41 -7.68 2.43
CA MET A 121 -7.12 -7.01 2.30
C MET A 121 -7.11 -5.70 3.09
N SER A 122 -5.98 -5.40 3.72
CA SER A 122 -5.75 -4.10 4.35
C SER A 122 -4.79 -3.23 3.52
N TYR A 123 -4.63 -2.00 3.94
CA TYR A 123 -3.71 -1.03 3.33
C TYR A 123 -2.83 -0.43 4.43
N LEU A 124 -1.53 -0.34 4.15
CA LEU A 124 -0.58 0.28 5.06
C LEU A 124 -0.15 1.63 4.49
N VAL A 125 -0.24 2.67 5.29
CA VAL A 125 0.24 4.00 4.93
C VAL A 125 1.35 4.40 5.88
N VAL A 126 2.47 4.85 5.32
CA VAL A 126 3.67 5.23 6.06
C VAL A 126 3.98 6.70 5.81
N SER A 127 4.08 7.49 6.86
CA SER A 127 4.51 8.89 6.78
C SER A 127 6.03 8.98 6.81
N VAL A 128 6.61 9.67 5.82
CA VAL A 128 8.05 9.92 5.72
C VAL A 128 8.28 11.42 5.61
N VAL A 129 8.86 12.02 6.64
CA VAL A 129 9.14 13.45 6.72
C VAL A 129 10.65 13.66 6.80
N ALA A 130 11.20 14.48 5.89
CA ALA A 130 12.63 14.73 5.78
C ALA A 130 13.47 13.44 5.72
N GLY A 131 12.96 12.42 5.01
CA GLY A 131 13.61 11.13 4.85
C GLY A 131 13.48 10.17 6.04
N GLU A 132 12.70 10.52 7.07
CA GLU A 132 12.54 9.71 8.28
C GLU A 132 11.09 9.25 8.48
N ILE A 133 10.91 8.04 8.98
CA ILE A 133 9.60 7.48 9.32
C ILE A 133 9.02 8.24 10.51
N LYS A 134 7.82 8.81 10.35
CA LYS A 134 7.09 9.50 11.42
C LYS A 134 5.94 8.69 11.98
N GLY A 135 5.44 7.72 11.25
CA GLY A 135 4.39 6.84 11.72
C GLY A 135 3.87 5.94 10.60
N ALA A 136 3.13 4.94 10.98
CA ALA A 136 2.45 4.05 10.06
C ALA A 136 1.14 3.54 10.65
N SER A 137 0.12 3.38 9.82
CA SER A 137 -1.16 2.78 10.18
C SER A 137 -1.60 1.77 9.14
N GLU A 138 -2.34 0.78 9.62
CA GLU A 138 -3.12 -0.14 8.81
C GLU A 138 -4.54 0.40 8.68
N PHE A 139 -5.05 0.43 7.46
CA PHE A 139 -6.44 0.76 7.15
C PHE A 139 -7.13 -0.51 6.67
N TYR A 140 -8.20 -0.89 7.34
CA TYR A 140 -8.96 -2.09 7.03
C TYR A 140 -10.46 -1.79 7.00
N TRP A 141 -11.19 -2.58 6.23
CA TRP A 141 -12.63 -2.40 6.09
C TRP A 141 -13.36 -2.93 7.32
N ASP A 142 -14.10 -2.07 7.96
CA ASP A 142 -14.98 -2.45 9.06
C ASP A 142 -16.39 -2.78 8.53
N LEU A 143 -16.80 -4.03 8.73
CA LEU A 143 -18.08 -4.54 8.21
C LEU A 143 -19.30 -3.89 8.87
N GLU A 144 -19.15 -3.42 10.11
CA GLU A 144 -20.23 -2.82 10.86
C GLU A 144 -20.48 -1.37 10.43
N SER A 145 -19.44 -0.54 10.43
CA SER A 145 -19.53 0.85 10.01
C SER A 145 -19.55 1.05 8.49
N LYS A 146 -19.16 0.04 7.74
CA LYS A 146 -18.95 0.09 6.27
C LYS A 146 -18.02 1.21 5.85
N GLN A 147 -16.90 1.31 6.54
CA GLN A 147 -15.86 2.30 6.28
C GLN A 147 -14.47 1.69 6.52
N TYR A 148 -13.45 2.31 5.94
CA TYR A 148 -12.08 2.04 6.33
C TYR A 148 -11.81 2.69 7.68
N VAL A 149 -11.30 1.88 8.60
CA VAL A 149 -10.86 2.32 9.93
C VAL A 149 -9.38 2.05 10.08
N ASP A 150 -8.72 2.83 10.92
CA ASP A 150 -7.27 2.74 11.08
C ASP A 150 -6.85 2.07 12.39
N ARG A 151 -5.69 1.48 12.34
CA ARG A 151 -4.94 0.99 13.50
C ARG A 151 -3.49 1.42 13.37
N LYS A 152 -3.02 2.17 14.35
CA LYS A 152 -1.61 2.57 14.40
C LYS A 152 -0.73 1.34 14.58
N ILE A 153 0.33 1.21 13.77
CA ILE A 153 1.28 0.09 13.81
C ILE A 153 2.71 0.51 14.12
N SER A 154 3.02 1.78 13.97
CA SER A 154 4.31 2.35 14.40
C SER A 154 4.27 3.87 14.55
#